data_641290c1b53d9826cbdfbf4991234d0b
#
_entry.id   641290c1b53d9826cbdfbf4991234d0b
#
_cell.length_a   1.000
_cell.length_b   1.000
_cell.length_c   1.000
_cell.angle_alpha   90.00
_cell.angle_beta   90.00
_cell.angle_gamma   90.00
#
_symmetry.space_group_name_H-M   'P 1'
#
loop_
_entity.id
_entity.type
_entity.pdbx_description
1 polymer ?
#
loop_
_entity_poly.entity_id
_entity_poly.type
_entity_poly.pdbx_seq_one_letter_code
_entity_poly.pdbx_strand_id
1 'polypeptide(L)'
;DLHAKDYRGVEILKGFHLNVRRGEIVGLAGVDGNGQTELVEVLTGLRKAESGKVTMLGKDVFNKTPKETFESGISSIPADRQKHGLILEFSNEDNLILQHFEEEPYSSHGILNRKAIKEHAEELIEKFDVRPRGCAESPAGTLSGGNQQKVIIAREVTNDKELLIAVNPTRGLDVGAIEFVHKYLVEQRNKNRAVLLVSFELDEIMSL
;
A
#
# COMPACT_ATOMS: atom_id res chain seq x y z
N ASP A 1 -13.21 17.10 9.27
CA ASP A 1 -13.39 18.16 8.26
C ASP A 1 -12.16 18.27 7.38
N LEU A 2 -11.95 17.28 6.49
CA LEU A 2 -10.84 17.31 5.55
C LEU A 2 -11.27 17.97 4.24
N HIS A 3 -10.53 18.98 3.81
CA HIS A 3 -10.76 19.71 2.56
C HIS A 3 -9.55 19.59 1.66
N ALA A 4 -9.76 19.20 0.41
CA ALA A 4 -8.70 19.12 -0.59
C ALA A 4 -9.22 19.41 -2.00
N LYS A 5 -8.33 19.90 -2.85
CA LYS A 5 -8.59 20.19 -4.26
C LYS A 5 -8.00 19.14 -5.18
N ASP A 6 -8.64 18.97 -6.33
CA ASP A 6 -8.06 18.19 -7.43
C ASP A 6 -6.94 18.98 -8.13
N TYR A 7 -6.33 18.36 -9.18
CA TYR A 7 -5.25 18.98 -9.96
C TYR A 7 -5.70 20.23 -10.77
N ARG A 8 -7.02 20.46 -10.92
CA ARG A 8 -7.61 21.63 -11.59
C ARG A 8 -7.91 22.75 -10.59
N GLY A 9 -7.65 22.54 -9.30
CA GLY A 9 -7.98 23.50 -8.24
C GLY A 9 -9.43 23.47 -7.78
N VAL A 10 -10.21 22.48 -8.22
CA VAL A 10 -11.60 22.30 -7.78
C VAL A 10 -11.63 21.56 -6.46
N GLU A 11 -12.37 22.05 -5.48
CA GLU A 11 -12.54 21.38 -4.21
C GLU A 11 -13.33 20.09 -4.39
N ILE A 12 -12.66 18.96 -4.10
CA ILE A 12 -13.21 17.62 -4.26
C ILE A 12 -13.52 16.96 -2.90
N LEU A 13 -12.69 17.19 -1.88
CA LEU A 13 -13.00 16.80 -0.51
C LEU A 13 -13.59 18.02 0.20
N LYS A 14 -14.85 17.91 0.62
CA LYS A 14 -15.67 19.01 1.17
C LYS A 14 -16.11 18.69 2.59
N GLY A 15 -15.17 18.76 3.53
CA GLY A 15 -15.44 18.41 4.92
C GLY A 15 -15.54 16.89 5.15
N PHE A 16 -14.68 16.11 4.51
CA PHE A 16 -14.71 14.65 4.62
C PHE A 16 -14.31 14.18 6.02
N HIS A 17 -15.06 13.23 6.56
CA HIS A 17 -14.81 12.59 7.85
C HIS A 17 -14.75 11.08 7.71
N LEU A 18 -13.73 10.47 8.30
CA LEU A 18 -13.59 9.02 8.37
C LEU A 18 -12.84 8.64 9.65
N ASN A 19 -13.28 7.57 10.29
CA ASN A 19 -12.53 6.90 11.33
C ASN A 19 -12.33 5.43 10.95
N VAL A 20 -11.11 4.94 11.10
CA VAL A 20 -10.78 3.52 10.91
C VAL A 20 -10.16 3.02 12.22
N ARG A 21 -10.76 2.00 12.82
CA ARG A 21 -10.31 1.45 14.09
C ARG A 21 -9.43 0.23 13.87
N ARG A 22 -8.62 -0.09 14.87
CA ARG A 22 -7.87 -1.35 14.87
C ARG A 22 -8.83 -2.54 14.82
N GLY A 23 -8.47 -3.55 14.05
CA GLY A 23 -9.25 -4.78 13.94
C GLY A 23 -10.48 -4.66 13.04
N GLU A 24 -10.61 -3.58 12.25
CA GLU A 24 -11.70 -3.45 11.27
C GLU A 24 -11.18 -3.21 9.85
N ILE A 25 -11.99 -3.60 8.88
CA ILE A 25 -11.87 -3.19 7.49
C ILE A 25 -12.99 -2.19 7.23
N VAL A 26 -12.62 -0.95 6.86
CA VAL A 26 -13.58 0.06 6.43
C VAL A 26 -13.54 0.14 4.91
N GLY A 27 -14.66 -0.17 4.28
CA GLY A 27 -14.83 -0.09 2.82
C GLY A 27 -15.31 1.29 2.39
N LEU A 28 -14.58 1.92 1.47
CA LEU A 28 -14.99 3.14 0.79
C LEU A 28 -15.35 2.81 -0.65
N ALA A 29 -16.67 2.68 -0.90
CA ALA A 29 -17.21 2.43 -2.23
C ALA A 29 -17.40 3.72 -3.01
N GLY A 30 -17.28 3.66 -4.33
CA GLY A 30 -17.65 4.78 -5.19
C GLY A 30 -17.12 4.62 -6.61
N VAL A 31 -17.66 5.40 -7.53
CA VAL A 31 -17.15 5.47 -8.90
C VAL A 31 -15.96 6.41 -8.98
N ASP A 32 -15.09 6.19 -9.96
CA ASP A 32 -13.90 7.01 -10.19
C ASP A 32 -14.22 8.51 -10.33
N GLY A 33 -13.34 9.36 -9.81
CA GLY A 33 -13.47 10.82 -9.90
C GLY A 33 -14.30 11.47 -8.78
N ASN A 34 -14.68 10.75 -7.73
CA ASN A 34 -15.44 11.29 -6.60
C ASN A 34 -14.59 11.58 -5.35
N GLY A 35 -13.28 11.76 -5.52
CA GLY A 35 -12.38 12.18 -4.44
C GLY A 35 -11.64 11.06 -3.72
N GLN A 36 -11.85 9.78 -4.11
CA GLN A 36 -11.15 8.66 -3.49
C GLN A 36 -9.63 8.74 -3.71
N THR A 37 -9.21 9.09 -4.93
CA THR A 37 -7.80 9.28 -5.26
C THR A 37 -7.19 10.39 -4.43
N GLU A 38 -7.84 11.55 -4.39
CA GLU A 38 -7.38 12.71 -3.61
C GLU A 38 -7.31 12.40 -2.11
N LEU A 39 -8.30 11.67 -1.59
CA LEU A 39 -8.28 11.22 -0.20
C LEU A 39 -7.05 10.34 0.09
N VAL A 40 -6.81 9.32 -0.73
CA VAL A 40 -5.65 8.43 -0.56
C VAL A 40 -4.34 9.21 -0.68
N GLU A 41 -4.22 10.08 -1.66
CA GLU A 41 -3.02 10.93 -1.84
C GLU A 41 -2.77 11.84 -0.63
N VAL A 42 -3.83 12.39 -0.02
CA VAL A 42 -3.70 13.17 1.23
C VAL A 42 -3.24 12.28 2.38
N LEU A 43 -3.85 11.10 2.56
CA LEU A 43 -3.52 10.18 3.64
C LEU A 43 -2.11 9.58 3.51
N THR A 44 -1.59 9.47 2.30
CA THR A 44 -0.23 8.96 2.02
C THR A 44 0.83 10.06 1.87
N GLY A 45 0.43 11.33 2.02
CA GLY A 45 1.33 12.48 1.94
C GLY A 45 1.73 12.91 0.52
N LEU A 46 1.12 12.29 -0.51
CA LEU A 46 1.36 12.62 -1.92
C LEU A 46 0.67 13.92 -2.36
N ARG A 47 -0.35 14.36 -1.60
CA ARG A 47 -1.10 15.60 -1.84
C ARG A 47 -1.22 16.38 -0.54
N LYS A 48 -1.15 17.71 -0.65
CA LYS A 48 -1.49 18.59 0.49
C LYS A 48 -2.99 18.83 0.54
N ALA A 49 -3.57 18.71 1.73
CA ALA A 49 -4.93 19.16 1.99
C ALA A 49 -4.95 20.69 2.25
N GLU A 50 -6.05 21.34 1.92
CA GLU A 50 -6.24 22.78 2.14
C GLU A 50 -6.46 23.09 3.63
N SER A 51 -7.28 22.25 4.29
CA SER A 51 -7.56 22.37 5.72
C SER A 51 -8.10 21.07 6.29
N GLY A 52 -8.19 20.99 7.61
CA GLY A 52 -8.71 19.86 8.33
C GLY A 52 -7.71 19.25 9.28
N LYS A 53 -7.90 17.97 9.59
CA LYS A 53 -7.05 17.23 10.51
C LYS A 53 -6.95 15.77 10.09
N VAL A 54 -5.75 15.23 10.13
CA VAL A 54 -5.51 13.79 9.98
C VAL A 54 -4.68 13.33 11.18
N THR A 55 -5.17 12.34 11.91
CA THR A 55 -4.47 11.78 13.07
C THR A 55 -4.29 10.28 12.93
N MET A 56 -3.11 9.81 13.31
CA MET A 56 -2.76 8.39 13.38
C MET A 56 -2.35 8.05 14.82
N LEU A 57 -3.11 7.18 15.50
CA LEU A 57 -2.89 6.84 16.91
C LEU A 57 -2.80 8.07 17.82
N GLY A 58 -3.64 9.09 17.57
CA GLY A 58 -3.66 10.34 18.34
C GLY A 58 -2.57 11.35 17.97
N LYS A 59 -1.61 11.00 17.11
CA LYS A 59 -0.57 11.91 16.61
C LYS A 59 -1.05 12.61 15.34
N ASP A 60 -0.71 13.87 15.20
CA ASP A 60 -1.01 14.64 14.01
C ASP A 60 -0.11 14.21 12.83
N VAL A 61 -0.73 13.82 11.73
CA VAL A 61 -0.06 13.46 10.47
C VAL A 61 -0.56 14.31 9.30
N PHE A 62 -1.23 15.42 9.60
CA PHE A 62 -1.74 16.34 8.58
C PHE A 62 -0.63 16.93 7.74
N ASN A 63 -0.77 16.81 6.42
CA ASN A 63 0.18 17.36 5.45
C ASN A 63 1.66 16.94 5.65
N LYS A 64 1.89 15.77 6.23
CA LYS A 64 3.22 15.16 6.29
C LYS A 64 3.71 14.72 4.91
N THR A 65 5.01 14.50 4.79
CA THR A 65 5.62 13.90 3.60
C THR A 65 5.29 12.40 3.52
N PRO A 66 5.43 11.75 2.35
CA PRO A 66 5.22 10.30 2.24
C PRO A 66 6.09 9.49 3.21
N LYS A 67 7.36 9.86 3.39
CA LYS A 67 8.26 9.19 4.35
C LYS A 67 7.74 9.33 5.78
N GLU A 68 7.41 10.54 6.23
CA GLU A 68 6.86 10.78 7.57
C GLU A 68 5.53 10.07 7.79
N THR A 69 4.68 9.99 6.75
CA THR A 69 3.41 9.27 6.79
C THR A 69 3.62 7.77 6.95
N PHE A 70 4.54 7.19 6.19
CA PHE A 70 4.93 5.80 6.32
C PHE A 70 5.53 5.49 7.70
N GLU A 71 6.44 6.33 8.19
CA GLU A 71 7.04 6.22 9.54
C GLU A 71 5.99 6.35 10.66
N SER A 72 4.89 7.08 10.41
CA SER A 72 3.78 7.20 11.38
C SER A 72 2.92 5.94 11.50
N GLY A 73 3.12 4.94 10.65
CA GLY A 73 2.43 3.66 10.72
C GLY A 73 1.40 3.42 9.61
N ILE A 74 1.49 4.12 8.47
CA ILE A 74 0.60 3.96 7.32
C ILE A 74 1.36 3.30 6.18
N SER A 75 0.83 2.18 5.65
CA SER A 75 1.29 1.56 4.41
C SER A 75 0.18 1.59 3.36
N SER A 76 0.51 1.45 2.08
CA SER A 76 -0.49 1.52 1.03
C SER A 76 -0.22 0.61 -0.16
N ILE A 77 -1.27 -0.07 -0.62
CA ILE A 77 -1.32 -0.80 -1.88
C ILE A 77 -1.99 0.13 -2.90
N PRO A 78 -1.26 0.65 -3.88
CA PRO A 78 -1.80 1.63 -4.83
C PRO A 78 -2.69 0.97 -5.88
N ALA A 79 -3.60 1.76 -6.47
CA ALA A 79 -4.50 1.30 -7.55
C ALA A 79 -3.76 0.90 -8.82
N ASP A 80 -2.70 1.62 -9.15
CA ASP A 80 -1.83 1.34 -10.30
C ASP A 80 -0.50 0.77 -9.80
N ARG A 81 -0.40 -0.57 -9.87
CA ARG A 81 0.79 -1.30 -9.42
C ARG A 81 2.04 -1.02 -10.22
N GLN A 82 1.89 -0.70 -11.51
CA GLN A 82 3.03 -0.47 -12.40
C GLN A 82 3.55 0.96 -12.33
N LYS A 83 2.67 1.91 -12.09
CA LYS A 83 3.04 3.33 -12.01
C LYS A 83 3.48 3.75 -10.60
N HIS A 84 2.82 3.21 -9.58
CA HIS A 84 3.00 3.66 -8.21
C HIS A 84 3.40 2.54 -7.22
N GLY A 85 3.25 1.28 -7.64
CA GLY A 85 3.50 0.14 -6.76
C GLY A 85 4.90 -0.43 -6.86
N LEU A 86 5.47 -0.47 -8.07
CA LEU A 86 6.77 -1.08 -8.36
C LEU A 86 7.62 -0.17 -9.26
N ILE A 87 8.93 -0.32 -9.14
CA ILE A 87 9.88 0.16 -10.16
C ILE A 87 10.16 -1.03 -11.06
N LEU A 88 9.56 -1.03 -12.25
CA LEU A 88 9.52 -2.21 -13.14
C LEU A 88 10.90 -2.69 -13.60
N GLU A 89 11.85 -1.76 -13.74
CA GLU A 89 13.24 -2.04 -14.14
C GLU A 89 14.10 -2.56 -12.98
N PHE A 90 13.68 -2.36 -11.73
CA PHE A 90 14.38 -2.87 -10.56
C PHE A 90 14.08 -4.35 -10.36
N SER A 91 15.03 -5.05 -9.72
CA SER A 91 14.83 -6.42 -9.29
C SER A 91 13.66 -6.55 -8.30
N ASN A 92 13.12 -7.76 -8.16
CA ASN A 92 12.09 -8.00 -7.14
C ASN A 92 12.66 -7.82 -5.73
N GLU A 93 13.91 -8.18 -5.50
CA GLU A 93 14.58 -7.97 -4.20
C GLU A 93 14.71 -6.48 -3.85
N ASP A 94 15.05 -5.61 -4.82
CA ASP A 94 15.12 -4.18 -4.60
C ASP A 94 13.72 -3.57 -4.38
N ASN A 95 12.70 -4.05 -5.10
CA ASN A 95 11.32 -3.63 -4.91
C ASN A 95 10.77 -4.00 -3.52
N LEU A 96 11.17 -5.14 -2.97
CA LEU A 96 10.71 -5.60 -1.66
C LEU A 96 11.25 -4.76 -0.50
N ILE A 97 12.41 -4.13 -0.66
CA ILE A 97 13.04 -3.31 0.39
C ILE A 97 12.93 -1.80 0.15
N LEU A 98 12.20 -1.33 -0.87
CA LEU A 98 12.14 0.09 -1.28
C LEU A 98 11.90 1.08 -0.14
N GLN A 99 11.16 0.67 0.89
CA GLN A 99 10.80 1.52 2.01
C GLN A 99 11.74 1.39 3.22
N HIS A 100 12.66 0.40 3.19
CA HIS A 100 13.57 0.03 4.28
C HIS A 100 15.04 -0.09 3.87
N PHE A 101 15.38 0.29 2.64
CA PHE A 101 16.73 0.10 2.11
C PHE A 101 17.82 0.81 2.92
N GLU A 102 17.46 1.85 3.69
CA GLU A 102 18.37 2.58 4.59
C GLU A 102 18.58 1.89 5.95
N GLU A 103 17.73 0.91 6.28
CA GLU A 103 17.70 0.27 7.60
C GLU A 103 18.59 -0.98 7.66
N GLU A 104 19.08 -1.33 8.86
CA GLU A 104 19.68 -2.63 9.07
C GLU A 104 18.59 -3.73 9.01
N PRO A 105 18.90 -4.90 8.44
CA PRO A 105 20.20 -5.39 7.98
C PRO A 105 20.54 -5.04 6.52
N TYR A 106 19.70 -4.26 5.80
CA TYR A 106 19.81 -4.04 4.36
C TYR A 106 20.87 -3.01 3.99
N SER A 107 21.18 -2.08 4.89
CA SER A 107 22.21 -1.08 4.70
C SER A 107 23.01 -0.84 5.98
N SER A 108 24.30 -0.58 5.83
CA SER A 108 25.15 -0.10 6.91
C SER A 108 26.13 0.93 6.35
N HIS A 109 26.20 2.11 6.98
CA HIS A 109 27.05 3.23 6.54
C HIS A 109 26.88 3.61 5.06
N GLY A 110 25.65 3.50 4.52
CA GLY A 110 25.33 3.82 3.13
C GLY A 110 25.72 2.75 2.10
N ILE A 111 26.15 1.58 2.56
CA ILE A 111 26.50 0.45 1.70
C ILE A 111 25.44 -0.64 1.83
N LEU A 112 24.82 -1.03 0.70
CA LEU A 112 23.81 -2.08 0.68
C LEU A 112 24.40 -3.46 0.94
N ASN A 113 23.76 -4.22 1.83
CA ASN A 113 24.07 -5.61 2.10
C ASN A 113 23.26 -6.53 1.17
N ARG A 114 23.79 -6.77 -0.02
CA ARG A 114 23.13 -7.58 -1.06
C ARG A 114 22.76 -8.98 -0.61
N LYS A 115 23.54 -9.58 0.29
CA LYS A 115 23.23 -10.90 0.82
C LYS A 115 21.96 -10.88 1.67
N ALA A 116 21.86 -9.94 2.63
CA ALA A 116 20.67 -9.83 3.48
C ALA A 116 19.41 -9.46 2.67
N ILE A 117 19.55 -8.60 1.66
CA ILE A 117 18.46 -8.22 0.75
C ILE A 117 17.95 -9.44 -0.01
N LYS A 118 18.84 -10.24 -0.59
CA LYS A 118 18.47 -11.44 -1.33
C LYS A 118 17.81 -12.49 -0.44
N GLU A 119 18.39 -12.79 0.74
CA GLU A 119 17.81 -13.74 1.70
C GLU A 119 16.38 -13.32 2.10
N HIS A 120 16.18 -12.06 2.42
CA HIS A 120 14.85 -11.50 2.72
C HIS A 120 13.87 -11.64 1.55
N ALA A 121 14.31 -11.32 0.34
CA ALA A 121 13.49 -11.43 -0.85
C ALA A 121 13.08 -12.87 -1.16
N GLU A 122 14.00 -13.81 -1.04
CA GLU A 122 13.73 -15.24 -1.25
C GLU A 122 12.71 -15.76 -0.24
N GLU A 123 12.82 -15.37 1.05
CA GLU A 123 11.83 -15.69 2.08
C GLU A 123 10.44 -15.16 1.71
N LEU A 124 10.34 -13.89 1.30
CA LEU A 124 9.05 -13.30 0.93
C LEU A 124 8.48 -13.90 -0.36
N ILE A 125 9.30 -14.15 -1.36
CA ILE A 125 8.90 -14.81 -2.62
C ILE A 125 8.30 -16.19 -2.32
N GLU A 126 8.89 -16.95 -1.42
CA GLU A 126 8.36 -18.25 -1.02
C GLU A 126 7.06 -18.12 -0.22
N LYS A 127 7.07 -17.28 0.83
CA LYS A 127 5.93 -17.07 1.73
C LYS A 127 4.69 -16.55 1.02
N PHE A 128 4.86 -15.67 0.04
CA PHE A 128 3.76 -15.06 -0.71
C PHE A 128 3.48 -15.75 -2.05
N ASP A 129 4.13 -16.89 -2.30
CA ASP A 129 3.98 -17.68 -3.54
C ASP A 129 4.13 -16.84 -4.81
N VAL A 130 5.16 -15.99 -4.87
CA VAL A 130 5.49 -15.24 -6.08
C VAL A 130 6.10 -16.20 -7.10
N ARG A 131 5.66 -16.09 -8.35
CA ARG A 131 6.11 -16.98 -9.43
C ARG A 131 6.72 -16.18 -10.59
N PRO A 132 7.77 -16.73 -11.24
CA PRO A 132 8.43 -18.01 -10.95
C PRO A 132 9.27 -17.93 -9.66
N ARG A 133 9.49 -19.06 -8.99
CA ARG A 133 10.45 -19.12 -7.85
C ARG A 133 11.86 -18.78 -8.34
N GLY A 134 12.68 -18.20 -7.46
CA GLY A 134 14.03 -17.77 -7.81
C GLY A 134 14.07 -16.46 -8.63
N CYS A 135 12.97 -15.70 -8.66
CA CYS A 135 12.90 -14.45 -9.41
C CYS A 135 13.43 -13.23 -8.62
N ALA A 136 14.09 -13.41 -7.48
CA ALA A 136 14.55 -12.29 -6.64
C ALA A 136 15.35 -11.25 -7.44
N GLU A 137 16.31 -11.67 -8.22
CA GLU A 137 17.19 -10.81 -9.03
C GLU A 137 16.57 -10.38 -10.38
N SER A 138 15.39 -10.92 -10.74
CA SER A 138 14.71 -10.58 -12.01
C SER A 138 13.99 -9.25 -11.90
N PRO A 139 13.95 -8.44 -13.00
CA PRO A 139 13.18 -7.21 -13.01
C PRO A 139 11.68 -7.46 -12.73
N ALA A 140 11.06 -6.61 -11.93
CA ALA A 140 9.64 -6.75 -11.56
C ALA A 140 8.70 -6.66 -12.77
N GLY A 141 9.11 -5.96 -13.83
CA GLY A 141 8.37 -5.87 -15.08
C GLY A 141 8.21 -7.21 -15.82
N THR A 142 9.04 -8.23 -15.51
CA THR A 142 8.94 -9.56 -16.12
C THR A 142 7.85 -10.45 -15.49
N LEU A 143 7.33 -10.05 -14.34
CA LEU A 143 6.28 -10.79 -13.65
C LEU A 143 4.90 -10.56 -14.27
N SER A 144 4.01 -11.55 -14.19
CA SER A 144 2.59 -11.36 -14.46
C SER A 144 1.96 -10.36 -13.48
N GLY A 145 0.85 -9.72 -13.87
CA GLY A 145 0.16 -8.75 -13.02
C GLY A 145 -0.22 -9.30 -11.63
N GLY A 146 -0.64 -10.56 -11.55
CA GLY A 146 -0.91 -11.22 -10.26
C GLY A 146 0.34 -11.37 -9.39
N ASN A 147 1.50 -11.73 -9.99
CA ASN A 147 2.75 -11.84 -9.24
C ASN A 147 3.33 -10.46 -8.86
N GLN A 148 3.18 -9.43 -9.71
CA GLN A 148 3.49 -8.05 -9.36
C GLN A 148 2.69 -7.61 -8.11
N GLN A 149 1.39 -7.93 -8.07
CA GLN A 149 0.54 -7.62 -6.91
C GLN A 149 0.99 -8.38 -5.66
N LYS A 150 1.41 -9.64 -5.79
CA LYS A 150 1.96 -10.41 -4.67
C LYS A 150 3.23 -9.78 -4.10
N VAL A 151 4.12 -9.24 -4.93
CA VAL A 151 5.33 -8.53 -4.48
C VAL A 151 4.95 -7.27 -3.69
N ILE A 152 3.99 -6.47 -4.18
CA ILE A 152 3.51 -5.28 -3.46
C ILE A 152 2.90 -5.68 -2.11
N ILE A 153 1.99 -6.67 -2.11
CA ILE A 153 1.36 -7.14 -0.87
C ILE A 153 2.41 -7.65 0.11
N ALA A 154 3.37 -8.46 -0.36
CA ALA A 154 4.44 -8.98 0.47
C ALA A 154 5.19 -7.84 1.17
N ARG A 155 5.57 -6.79 0.45
CA ARG A 155 6.22 -5.60 1.00
C ARG A 155 5.32 -4.89 2.02
N GLU A 156 4.08 -4.53 1.63
CA GLU A 156 3.23 -3.67 2.43
C GLU A 156 2.72 -4.35 3.71
N VAL A 157 2.42 -5.66 3.68
CA VAL A 157 1.90 -6.35 4.87
C VAL A 157 2.98 -6.84 5.83
N THR A 158 4.25 -6.90 5.39
CA THR A 158 5.38 -7.25 6.27
C THR A 158 6.01 -6.05 6.95
N ASN A 159 5.70 -4.84 6.52
CA ASN A 159 6.18 -3.59 7.10
C ASN A 159 5.66 -3.30 8.52
N ASP A 160 4.81 -4.14 9.07
CA ASP A 160 4.27 -4.06 10.44
C ASP A 160 3.61 -2.71 10.77
N LYS A 161 2.91 -2.12 9.79
CA LYS A 161 2.22 -0.83 9.95
C LYS A 161 0.82 -1.01 10.57
N GLU A 162 0.34 0.03 11.22
CA GLU A 162 -0.93 0.02 11.96
C GLU A 162 -2.17 0.22 11.07
N LEU A 163 -2.00 0.92 9.95
CA LEU A 163 -3.03 1.14 8.94
C LEU A 163 -2.51 0.70 7.56
N LEU A 164 -3.26 -0.19 6.92
CA LEU A 164 -3.08 -0.53 5.51
C LEU A 164 -4.18 0.14 4.69
N ILE A 165 -3.81 0.98 3.74
CA ILE A 165 -4.71 1.55 2.73
C ILE A 165 -4.58 0.71 1.47
N ALA A 166 -5.66 0.05 1.05
CA ALA A 166 -5.69 -0.77 -0.16
C ALA A 166 -6.62 -0.14 -1.20
N VAL A 167 -6.09 0.25 -2.36
CA VAL A 167 -6.86 0.96 -3.39
C VAL A 167 -7.01 0.07 -4.61
N ASN A 168 -8.25 -0.35 -4.91
CA ASN A 168 -8.58 -1.27 -6.00
C ASN A 168 -7.60 -2.46 -6.09
N PRO A 169 -7.30 -3.15 -4.96
CA PRO A 169 -6.17 -4.06 -4.86
C PRO A 169 -6.32 -5.31 -5.73
N THR A 170 -7.54 -5.61 -6.19
CA THR A 170 -7.84 -6.78 -7.03
C THR A 170 -8.03 -6.45 -8.50
N ARG A 171 -7.92 -5.17 -8.88
CA ARG A 171 -8.19 -4.73 -10.26
C ARG A 171 -7.33 -5.45 -11.29
N GLY A 172 -8.01 -6.10 -12.25
CA GLY A 172 -7.37 -6.80 -13.37
C GLY A 172 -6.59 -8.06 -12.95
N LEU A 173 -6.97 -8.68 -11.85
CA LEU A 173 -6.43 -9.96 -11.41
C LEU A 173 -7.37 -11.12 -11.75
N ASP A 174 -6.79 -12.32 -11.82
CA ASP A 174 -7.56 -13.55 -11.87
C ASP A 174 -8.12 -13.92 -10.49
N VAL A 175 -9.07 -14.88 -10.47
CA VAL A 175 -9.77 -15.30 -9.25
C VAL A 175 -8.81 -15.74 -8.14
N GLY A 176 -7.78 -16.49 -8.47
CA GLY A 176 -6.82 -16.96 -7.47
C GLY A 176 -6.01 -15.83 -6.85
N ALA A 177 -5.65 -14.83 -7.65
CA ALA A 177 -4.97 -13.64 -7.15
C ALA A 177 -5.91 -12.73 -6.32
N ILE A 178 -7.20 -12.66 -6.65
CA ILE A 178 -8.22 -11.96 -5.85
C ILE A 178 -8.34 -12.61 -4.46
N GLU A 179 -8.52 -13.91 -4.39
CA GLU A 179 -8.61 -14.65 -3.13
C GLU A 179 -7.35 -14.46 -2.27
N PHE A 180 -6.18 -14.44 -2.91
CA PHE A 180 -4.92 -14.15 -2.24
C PHE A 180 -4.92 -12.75 -1.62
N VAL A 181 -5.32 -11.71 -2.34
CA VAL A 181 -5.42 -10.34 -1.84
C VAL A 181 -6.36 -10.29 -0.64
N HIS A 182 -7.57 -10.79 -0.77
CA HIS A 182 -8.59 -10.78 0.28
C HIS A 182 -8.10 -11.48 1.55
N LYS A 183 -7.43 -12.62 1.42
CA LYS A 183 -6.81 -13.34 2.54
C LYS A 183 -5.90 -12.41 3.35
N TYR A 184 -4.99 -11.68 2.68
CA TYR A 184 -4.04 -10.82 3.39
C TYR A 184 -4.67 -9.58 3.99
N LEU A 185 -5.72 -8.99 3.39
CA LEU A 185 -6.49 -7.90 4.00
C LEU A 185 -7.17 -8.38 5.29
N VAL A 186 -7.80 -9.55 5.25
CA VAL A 186 -8.42 -10.17 6.44
C VAL A 186 -7.38 -10.53 7.51
N GLU A 187 -6.21 -11.01 7.12
CA GLU A 187 -5.10 -11.28 8.04
C GLU A 187 -4.62 -10.00 8.75
N GLN A 188 -4.54 -8.86 8.06
CA GLN A 188 -4.18 -7.59 8.71
C GLN A 188 -5.22 -7.20 9.76
N ARG A 189 -6.52 -7.27 9.42
CA ARG A 189 -7.60 -7.06 10.39
C ARG A 189 -7.48 -7.99 11.60
N ASN A 190 -7.26 -9.28 11.36
CA ASN A 190 -7.17 -10.29 12.42
C ASN A 190 -5.91 -10.10 13.32
N LYS A 191 -4.87 -9.44 12.81
CA LYS A 191 -3.72 -8.97 13.58
C LYS A 191 -3.99 -7.67 14.35
N ASN A 192 -5.25 -7.28 14.46
CA ASN A 192 -5.69 -6.06 15.15
C ASN A 192 -5.14 -4.78 14.50
N ARG A 193 -4.95 -4.77 13.18
CA ARG A 193 -4.60 -3.58 12.40
C ARG A 193 -5.81 -3.00 11.71
N ALA A 194 -5.75 -1.72 11.39
CA ALA A 194 -6.78 -1.04 10.63
C ALA A 194 -6.55 -1.27 9.13
N VAL A 195 -7.64 -1.47 8.37
CA VAL A 195 -7.60 -1.56 6.91
C VAL A 195 -8.61 -0.58 6.33
N LEU A 196 -8.16 0.32 5.45
CA LEU A 196 -9.02 1.14 4.61
C LEU A 196 -9.01 0.56 3.19
N LEU A 197 -10.12 -0.06 2.81
CA LEU A 197 -10.31 -0.60 1.46
C LEU A 197 -11.07 0.42 0.61
N VAL A 198 -10.43 0.94 -0.41
CA VAL A 198 -11.05 1.80 -1.42
C VAL A 198 -11.24 0.98 -2.68
N SER A 199 -12.49 0.74 -3.09
CA SER A 199 -12.78 -0.06 -4.28
C SER A 199 -13.92 0.51 -5.08
N PHE A 200 -13.81 0.40 -6.41
CA PHE A 200 -14.89 0.70 -7.34
C PHE A 200 -15.87 -0.47 -7.50
N GLU A 201 -15.48 -1.65 -7.01
CA GLU A 201 -16.28 -2.87 -7.06
C GLU A 201 -16.99 -3.08 -5.72
N LEU A 202 -18.31 -2.85 -5.72
CA LEU A 202 -19.12 -2.99 -4.50
C LEU A 202 -19.05 -4.41 -3.92
N ASP A 203 -19.02 -5.42 -4.80
CA ASP A 203 -18.96 -6.84 -4.41
C ASP A 203 -17.66 -7.15 -3.63
N GLU A 204 -16.54 -6.50 -3.98
CA GLU A 204 -15.30 -6.63 -3.22
C GLU A 204 -15.46 -6.13 -1.79
N ILE A 205 -16.06 -4.93 -1.63
CA ILE A 205 -16.29 -4.34 -0.30
C ILE A 205 -17.25 -5.18 0.53
N MET A 206 -18.30 -5.72 -0.09
CA MET A 206 -19.30 -6.54 0.62
C MET A 206 -18.80 -7.92 1.02
N SER A 207 -17.68 -8.39 0.43
CA SER A 207 -17.10 -9.71 0.70
C SER A 207 -16.10 -9.72 1.86
N LEU A 208 -15.68 -8.55 2.37
CA LEU A 208 -14.64 -8.36 3.39
C LEU A 208 -15.16 -7.69 4.65
#